data_298a90e6297e9218cd4ab71c2e5c58f7
#
_entry.id   298a90e6297e9218cd4ab71c2e5c58f7
#
_cell.length_a   1.000
_cell.length_b   1.000
_cell.length_c   1.000
_cell.angle_alpha   90.00
_cell.angle_beta   90.00
_cell.angle_gamma   90.00
#
_symmetry.space_group_name_H-M   'P 1'
#
loop_
_entity.id
_entity.type
_entity.pdbx_description
1 polymer ?
#
loop_
_entity_poly.entity_id
_entity_poly.type
_entity_poly.pdbx_seq_one_letter_code
_entity_poly.pdbx_strand_id
1 'polypeptide(L)'
;MRIKQKELIGKLPKVMYTKTLSSQSIIIVQVFDSPKCVNMIKEVEGKVVERQCYPLDDKQYQEYIDNYNKYGTHSQVSGLFANHMANKSKDNCMKTFWKKLRNYLWS
;
A
#
# COMPACT_ATOMS: atom_id res chain seq x y z
N MET A 1 -2.44 -14.41 0.69
CA MET A 1 -1.08 -14.79 0.25
C MET A 1 -0.23 -13.54 0.12
N ARG A 2 1.02 -13.59 0.58
CA ARG A 2 1.94 -12.46 0.47
C ARG A 2 2.86 -12.62 -0.72
N ILE A 3 3.26 -11.49 -1.31
CA ILE A 3 4.32 -11.44 -2.31
C ILE A 3 5.65 -11.27 -1.56
N LYS A 4 6.65 -12.04 -1.95
CA LYS A 4 7.98 -11.93 -1.33
C LYS A 4 8.71 -10.70 -1.84
N GLN A 5 9.39 -9.98 -0.95
CA GLN A 5 10.10 -8.75 -1.33
C GLN A 5 11.12 -8.98 -2.44
N LYS A 6 11.75 -10.17 -2.48
CA LYS A 6 12.73 -10.50 -3.53
C LYS A 6 12.13 -10.47 -4.94
N GLU A 7 10.82 -10.67 -5.07
CA GLU A 7 10.14 -10.62 -6.38
C GLU A 7 10.06 -9.20 -6.93
N LEU A 8 10.32 -8.19 -6.09
CA LEU A 8 10.26 -6.78 -6.47
C LEU A 8 11.62 -6.20 -6.81
N ILE A 9 12.70 -6.94 -6.58
CA ILE A 9 14.08 -6.47 -6.83
C ILE A 9 14.24 -6.13 -8.31
N GLY A 10 14.75 -4.92 -8.59
CA GLY A 10 14.98 -4.44 -9.94
C GLY A 10 13.73 -3.95 -10.66
N LYS A 11 12.57 -3.96 -10.02
CA LYS A 11 11.32 -3.49 -10.61
C LYS A 11 10.98 -2.08 -10.14
N LEU A 12 10.38 -1.30 -11.04
CA LEU A 12 9.94 0.06 -10.73
C LEU A 12 8.45 0.06 -10.44
N PRO A 13 8.01 0.69 -9.34
CA PRO A 13 6.58 0.80 -9.06
C PRO A 13 5.90 1.74 -10.05
N LYS A 14 4.63 1.47 -10.34
CA LYS A 14 3.79 2.35 -11.14
C LYS A 14 3.30 3.54 -10.32
N VAL A 15 3.13 3.34 -9.02
CA VAL A 15 2.74 4.39 -8.08
C VAL A 15 3.64 4.26 -6.86
N MET A 16 4.15 5.39 -6.38
CA MET A 16 4.90 5.43 -5.13
C MET A 16 4.62 6.74 -4.42
N TYR A 17 4.34 6.65 -3.12
CA TYR A 17 4.17 7.84 -2.30
C TYR A 17 4.53 7.54 -0.85
N THR A 18 4.74 8.60 -0.09
CA THR A 18 5.09 8.49 1.32
C THR A 18 4.10 9.27 2.18
N LYS A 19 3.89 8.79 3.40
CA LYS A 19 3.12 9.49 4.41
C LYS A 19 3.97 9.60 5.66
N THR A 20 4.19 10.82 6.12
CA THR A 20 4.91 11.07 7.38
C THR A 20 3.97 10.79 8.55
N LEU A 21 4.38 9.91 9.46
CA LEU A 21 3.62 9.58 10.66
C LEU A 21 4.05 10.42 11.85
N SER A 22 5.35 10.71 11.93
CA SER A 22 5.93 11.53 12.99
C SER A 22 7.24 12.13 12.47
N SER A 23 7.95 12.87 13.31
CA SER A 23 9.25 13.42 12.91
C SER A 23 10.28 12.35 12.57
N GLN A 24 10.05 11.11 12.97
CA GLN A 24 11.03 10.02 12.81
C GLN A 24 10.49 8.82 12.03
N SER A 25 9.21 8.79 11.67
CA SER A 25 8.63 7.62 11.01
C SER A 25 7.80 7.98 9.79
N ILE A 26 7.94 7.16 8.75
CA ILE A 26 7.21 7.32 7.50
C ILE A 26 6.67 5.96 7.03
N ILE A 27 5.61 6.02 6.24
CA ILE A 27 5.08 4.88 5.48
C ILE A 27 5.35 5.16 4.00
N ILE A 28 5.89 4.17 3.32
CA ILE A 28 6.10 4.20 1.88
C ILE A 28 5.15 3.18 1.25
N VAL A 29 4.38 3.61 0.27
CA VAL A 29 3.45 2.75 -0.46
C VAL A 29 3.88 2.68 -1.91
N GLN A 30 4.00 1.46 -2.42
CA GLN A 30 4.39 1.21 -3.81
C GLN A 30 3.37 0.26 -4.43
N VAL A 31 2.98 0.52 -5.67
CA VAL A 31 2.10 -0.36 -6.44
C VAL A 31 2.84 -0.82 -7.67
N PHE A 32 2.94 -2.13 -7.85
CA PHE A 32 3.65 -2.74 -8.98
C PHE A 32 2.64 -3.39 -9.91
N ASP A 33 3.00 -3.52 -11.19
CA ASP A 33 2.15 -4.16 -12.19
C ASP A 33 2.58 -5.58 -12.54
N SER A 34 3.80 -5.97 -12.19
CA SER A 34 4.32 -7.30 -12.52
C SER A 34 5.28 -7.78 -11.42
N PRO A 35 4.80 -8.47 -10.42
CA PRO A 35 3.40 -8.89 -10.19
C PRO A 35 2.53 -7.72 -9.73
N LYS A 36 1.23 -7.81 -10.02
CA LYS A 36 0.28 -6.81 -9.53
C LYS A 36 0.16 -6.94 -8.03
N CYS A 37 0.63 -5.92 -7.32
CA CYS A 37 0.67 -5.97 -5.85
C CYS A 37 0.83 -4.58 -5.27
N VAL A 38 0.51 -4.47 -3.98
CA VAL A 38 0.76 -3.27 -3.18
C VAL A 38 1.78 -3.63 -2.11
N ASN A 39 2.82 -2.80 -2.00
CA ASN A 39 3.90 -2.97 -1.04
C ASN A 39 3.88 -1.80 -0.06
N MET A 40 3.86 -2.12 1.25
CA MET A 40 3.90 -1.12 2.31
C MET A 40 5.18 -1.29 3.11
N ILE A 41 5.91 -0.21 3.27
CA ILE A 41 7.17 -0.19 4.01
C ILE A 41 7.04 0.87 5.11
N LYS A 42 7.36 0.49 6.34
CA LYS A 42 7.45 1.44 7.44
C LYS A 42 8.91 1.63 7.81
N GLU A 43 9.34 2.89 7.91
CA GLU A 43 10.67 3.24 8.37
C GLU A 43 10.58 4.08 9.64
N VAL A 44 11.48 3.80 10.57
CA VAL A 44 11.66 4.59 11.78
C VAL A 44 13.13 4.97 11.87
N GLU A 45 13.39 6.27 11.94
CA GLU A 45 14.77 6.80 11.97
C GLU A 45 15.62 6.29 10.80
N GLY A 46 15.00 6.19 9.61
CA GLY A 46 15.67 5.74 8.41
C GLY A 46 15.85 4.23 8.28
N LYS A 47 15.40 3.46 9.26
CA LYS A 47 15.51 2.00 9.24
C LYS A 47 14.18 1.36 8.97
N VAL A 48 14.14 0.37 8.09
CA VAL A 48 12.95 -0.39 7.78
C VAL A 48 12.61 -1.28 8.97
N VAL A 49 11.41 -1.08 9.54
CA VAL A 49 10.93 -1.88 10.67
C VAL A 49 9.79 -2.80 10.27
N GLU A 50 9.17 -2.57 9.12
CA GLU A 50 8.07 -3.39 8.64
C GLU A 50 8.02 -3.34 7.11
N ARG A 51 7.76 -4.50 6.50
CA ARG A 51 7.48 -4.62 5.06
C ARG A 51 6.38 -5.65 4.88
N GLN A 52 5.39 -5.29 4.08
CA GLN A 52 4.31 -6.22 3.70
C GLN A 52 3.93 -5.96 2.25
N CYS A 53 3.81 -7.03 1.48
CA CYS A 53 3.39 -6.94 0.09
C CYS A 53 2.27 -7.93 -0.17
N TYR A 54 1.16 -7.46 -0.70
CA TYR A 54 -0.02 -8.28 -0.97
C TYR A 54 -0.41 -8.20 -2.44
N PRO A 55 -0.85 -9.31 -3.02
CA PRO A 55 -1.26 -9.32 -4.41
C PRO A 55 -2.56 -8.55 -4.62
N LEU A 56 -2.67 -7.97 -5.82
CA LEU A 56 -3.91 -7.36 -6.30
C LEU A 56 -4.37 -8.15 -7.52
N ASP A 57 -5.67 -8.40 -7.63
CA ASP A 57 -6.19 -8.91 -8.89
C ASP A 57 -6.27 -7.77 -9.91
N ASP A 58 -6.60 -8.11 -11.16
CA ASP A 58 -6.62 -7.11 -12.24
C ASP A 58 -7.57 -5.95 -11.94
N LYS A 59 -8.73 -6.27 -11.38
CA LYS A 59 -9.74 -5.27 -11.05
C LYS A 59 -9.27 -4.36 -9.93
N GLN A 60 -8.72 -4.94 -8.87
CA GLN A 60 -8.21 -4.18 -7.73
C GLN A 60 -7.03 -3.29 -8.14
N TYR A 61 -6.13 -3.82 -8.97
CA TYR A 61 -5.03 -3.04 -9.49
C TYR A 61 -5.54 -1.83 -10.27
N GLN A 62 -6.50 -2.05 -11.17
CA GLN A 62 -7.05 -0.97 -11.98
C GLN A 62 -7.77 0.07 -11.12
N GLU A 63 -8.53 -0.36 -10.12
CA GLU A 63 -9.17 0.55 -9.17
C GLU A 63 -8.13 1.43 -8.46
N TYR A 64 -7.00 0.83 -8.07
CA TYR A 64 -5.95 1.58 -7.39
C TYR A 64 -5.34 2.64 -8.32
N ILE A 65 -5.03 2.25 -9.55
CA ILE A 65 -4.46 3.17 -10.54
C ILE A 65 -5.45 4.30 -10.86
N ASP A 66 -6.73 3.99 -11.05
CA ASP A 66 -7.77 4.99 -11.33
C ASP A 66 -7.92 5.97 -10.17
N ASN A 67 -7.90 5.45 -8.95
CA ASN A 67 -7.97 6.28 -7.74
C ASN A 67 -6.76 7.23 -7.67
N TYR A 68 -5.57 6.72 -7.94
CA TYR A 68 -4.36 7.52 -7.94
C TYR A 68 -4.43 8.60 -9.04
N ASN A 69 -4.84 8.23 -10.24
CA ASN A 69 -4.92 9.18 -11.35
C ASN A 69 -5.91 10.31 -11.08
N LYS A 70 -7.00 10.00 -10.38
CA LYS A 70 -8.06 10.97 -10.08
C LYS A 70 -7.71 11.87 -8.90
N TYR A 71 -7.13 11.32 -7.84
CA TYR A 71 -6.96 12.02 -6.57
C TYR A 71 -5.49 12.20 -6.15
N GLY A 72 -4.56 11.58 -6.86
CA GLY A 72 -3.15 11.63 -6.51
C GLY A 72 -2.85 10.90 -5.20
N THR A 73 -1.95 11.46 -4.41
CA THR A 73 -1.46 10.83 -3.17
C THR A 73 -2.08 11.43 -1.91
N HIS A 74 -3.25 12.06 -2.03
CA HIS A 74 -3.92 12.67 -0.87
C HIS A 74 -4.26 11.59 0.16
N SER A 75 -3.73 11.72 1.37
CA SER A 75 -3.78 10.65 2.36
C SER A 75 -5.20 10.30 2.81
N GLN A 76 -6.11 11.28 2.90
CA GLN A 76 -7.51 10.98 3.26
C GLN A 76 -8.20 10.13 2.20
N VAL A 77 -8.00 10.47 0.94
CA VAL A 77 -8.60 9.72 -0.18
C VAL A 77 -7.97 8.34 -0.27
N SER A 78 -6.65 8.25 -0.14
CA SER A 78 -5.96 6.95 -0.13
C SER A 78 -6.43 6.09 1.05
N GLY A 79 -6.70 6.70 2.19
CA GLY A 79 -7.26 6.00 3.35
C GLY A 79 -8.67 5.49 3.11
N LEU A 80 -9.50 6.26 2.42
CA LEU A 80 -10.84 5.80 2.02
C LEU A 80 -10.75 4.59 1.08
N PHE A 81 -9.81 4.62 0.14
CA PHE A 81 -9.59 3.47 -0.74
C PHE A 81 -9.15 2.24 0.04
N ALA A 82 -8.21 2.41 0.98
CA ALA A 82 -7.75 1.31 1.82
C ALA A 82 -8.90 0.75 2.67
N ASN A 83 -9.76 1.62 3.20
CA ASN A 83 -10.95 1.20 3.94
C ASN A 83 -11.91 0.39 3.07
N HIS A 84 -12.13 0.84 1.84
CA HIS A 84 -12.96 0.12 0.86
C HIS A 84 -12.38 -1.27 0.58
N MET A 85 -11.08 -1.36 0.36
CA MET A 85 -10.41 -2.63 0.13
C MET A 85 -10.49 -3.56 1.34
N ALA A 86 -10.38 -3.00 2.55
CA ALA A 86 -10.54 -3.77 3.78
C ALA A 86 -11.93 -4.39 3.88
N ASN A 87 -12.96 -3.60 3.54
CA ASN A 87 -14.35 -4.08 3.59
C ASN A 87 -14.65 -5.13 2.53
N LYS A 88 -14.00 -5.05 1.37
CA LYS A 88 -14.19 -6.02 0.28
C LYS A 88 -13.39 -7.32 0.48
N SER A 89 -12.33 -7.28 1.27
CA SER A 89 -11.42 -8.42 1.42
C SER A 89 -12.09 -9.53 2.21
N LYS A 90 -12.01 -10.76 1.67
CA LYS A 90 -12.52 -11.96 2.34
C LYS A 90 -11.45 -12.64 3.17
N ASP A 91 -10.20 -12.48 2.79
CA ASP A 91 -9.06 -13.06 3.49
C ASP A 91 -8.70 -12.17 4.69
N ASN A 92 -8.58 -12.79 5.88
CA ASN A 92 -8.30 -12.03 7.10
C ASN A 92 -6.95 -11.34 7.08
N CYS A 93 -5.94 -11.94 6.46
CA CYS A 93 -4.61 -11.33 6.36
C CYS A 93 -4.66 -10.08 5.50
N MET A 94 -5.34 -10.13 4.35
CA MET A 94 -5.49 -8.98 3.48
C MET A 94 -6.34 -7.89 4.12
N LYS A 95 -7.42 -8.29 4.81
CA LYS A 95 -8.26 -7.34 5.54
C LYS A 95 -7.44 -6.60 6.61
N THR A 96 -6.62 -7.32 7.36
CA THR A 96 -5.76 -6.74 8.38
C THR A 96 -4.74 -5.78 7.76
N PHE A 97 -4.13 -6.16 6.64
CA PHE A 97 -3.21 -5.31 5.92
C PHE A 97 -3.86 -3.98 5.50
N TRP A 98 -5.04 -4.04 4.87
CA TRP A 98 -5.71 -2.84 4.39
C TRP A 98 -6.17 -1.95 5.53
N LYS A 99 -6.63 -2.55 6.65
CA LYS A 99 -6.97 -1.77 7.85
C LYS A 99 -5.76 -1.07 8.44
N LYS A 100 -4.62 -1.75 8.48
CA LYS A 100 -3.37 -1.17 8.98
C LYS A 100 -2.94 0.00 8.09
N LEU A 101 -2.94 -0.19 6.78
CA LEU A 101 -2.59 0.87 5.84
C LEU A 101 -3.55 2.07 5.98
N ARG A 102 -4.85 1.81 6.07
CA ARG A 102 -5.84 2.86 6.31
C ARG A 102 -5.52 3.66 7.57
N ASN A 103 -5.21 2.96 8.66
CA ASN A 103 -4.92 3.61 9.93
C ASN A 103 -3.67 4.50 9.83
N TYR A 104 -2.65 4.04 9.13
CA TYR A 104 -1.47 4.86 8.88
C TYR A 104 -1.80 6.10 8.05
N LEU A 105 -2.59 5.94 7.00
CA LEU A 105 -2.93 7.03 6.11
C LEU A 105 -3.81 8.09 6.78
N TRP A 106 -4.61 7.68 7.76
CA TRP A 106 -5.50 8.58 8.50
C TRP A 106 -4.91 9.07 9.83
N SER A 107 -3.73 8.65 10.18
CA SER A 107 -3.10 9.08 11.43
C SER A 107 -2.60 10.53 11.39
#